data_0508e64b6b02c0a0e7e8b2872156fdf8
#
_entry.id   0508e64b6b02c0a0e7e8b2872156fdf8
#
_cell.length_a   1.000
_cell.length_b   1.000
_cell.length_c   1.000
_cell.angle_alpha   90.00
_cell.angle_beta   90.00
_cell.angle_gamma   90.00
#
_symmetry.space_group_name_H-M   'P 1'
#
loop_
_entity.id
_entity.type
_entity.pdbx_description
1 polymer ?
#
loop_
_entity_poly.entity_id
_entity_poly.type
_entity_poly.pdbx_seq_one_letter_code
_entity_poly.pdbx_strand_id
1 'polypeptide(L)'
;MIRQAVIMAGGLGSRFGGRTKDMPKGFIEIDGIAMVERSVQKLIAAGVEEIIIGTGHCYEYYDGLAEKYHCIRTVRNENYQNTSSMGTLEVCAPFVKDTAILLESDLLYDSIGLFALDNDSRKNVILASGKTNSEDEVYLETDENGVLSGVSKNKAEIKNVAGELVGISKVSKEFLNKMVDFYDKTRAENAKIDYETVFKKIAKDDPIYVHKIEYYAWTEIDDEAMLTRANTLIYPRIKENEELRKVQREVLLNPGPSTTTDSVKYAQVVKDICPRELEFGNLMEKVSEDLTSFVANPEKYTTVMFGCSGTGADEAMISSCVPPDGKLLVVDNGSYGARLAKIASVYGIETDVFKSSTYEPIDLEALENQMKSKKYTTFAVVYHETTTGLLNPLEKICPMAKKYGMTTVCDIVSAYAGMPIDMEKLQIDFGAATSNKHIGGMAGIGFVVCKKEELLKQKDWPMRNYYLNLFDQYKYFEETKQTRFTPPVQTFYALRQAIIETKQETIEKRFERFTECWKILVNALKEIGLKMLVKEENQSHFITAILIPETPAYDFNKMHDFARGQGFTIYPGKLGNIDTFRIANMGDIKPEEMRRFTGILKEYMKSIGVC
;
A
#
# COMPACT_ATOMS: atom_id res chain seq x y z
N MET A 1 8.69 -7.82 -16.97
CA MET A 1 9.86 -7.50 -16.12
C MET A 1 11.11 -7.70 -16.95
N ILE A 2 11.91 -6.65 -17.10
CA ILE A 2 13.14 -6.64 -17.92
C ILE A 2 14.26 -7.26 -17.09
N ARG A 3 14.95 -8.29 -17.65
CA ARG A 3 15.94 -9.07 -16.88
C ARG A 3 17.39 -8.73 -17.19
N GLN A 4 17.65 -7.97 -18.26
CA GLN A 4 19.01 -7.58 -18.65
C GLN A 4 19.15 -6.06 -18.73
N ALA A 5 20.34 -5.56 -18.41
CA ALA A 5 20.72 -4.16 -18.62
C ALA A 5 22.12 -4.06 -19.25
N VAL A 6 22.34 -2.99 -20.01
CA VAL A 6 23.65 -2.62 -20.55
C VAL A 6 24.02 -1.25 -20.01
N ILE A 7 25.16 -1.15 -19.32
CA ILE A 7 25.73 0.12 -18.87
C ILE A 7 26.88 0.50 -19.81
N MET A 8 26.76 1.64 -20.46
CA MET A 8 27.81 2.16 -21.36
C MET A 8 28.80 2.96 -20.54
N ALA A 9 30.00 2.44 -20.37
CA ALA A 9 31.04 2.96 -19.48
C ALA A 9 32.42 3.07 -20.14
N GLY A 10 32.47 3.22 -21.49
CA GLY A 10 33.71 3.28 -22.27
C GLY A 10 34.36 4.67 -22.38
N GLY A 11 33.70 5.74 -21.90
CA GLY A 11 34.11 7.13 -22.08
C GLY A 11 35.37 7.54 -21.32
N LEU A 12 36.10 8.53 -21.86
CA LEU A 12 37.34 9.08 -21.28
C LEU A 12 37.13 10.04 -20.09
N GLY A 13 35.91 10.62 -19.94
CA GLY A 13 35.60 11.58 -18.88
C GLY A 13 36.41 12.89 -18.91
N SER A 14 36.84 13.32 -20.08
CA SER A 14 37.84 14.40 -20.24
C SER A 14 37.44 15.77 -19.67
N ARG A 15 36.15 16.06 -19.45
CA ARG A 15 35.65 17.33 -18.91
C ARG A 15 35.98 17.52 -17.41
N PHE A 16 36.20 16.46 -16.64
CA PHE A 16 36.63 16.52 -15.23
C PHE A 16 38.15 16.73 -15.04
N GLY A 17 38.91 16.77 -16.11
CA GLY A 17 40.35 17.00 -16.06
C GLY A 17 41.12 15.99 -15.18
N GLY A 18 41.79 16.45 -14.14
CA GLY A 18 42.65 15.60 -13.30
C GLY A 18 41.95 14.51 -12.51
N ARG A 19 40.66 14.67 -12.15
CA ARG A 19 39.90 13.73 -11.30
C ARG A 19 39.64 12.38 -12.01
N THR A 20 39.39 12.42 -13.31
CA THR A 20 39.07 11.22 -14.10
C THR A 20 40.25 10.69 -14.90
N LYS A 21 41.45 11.18 -14.62
CA LYS A 21 42.68 10.68 -15.27
C LYS A 21 42.95 9.21 -14.94
N ASP A 22 42.81 8.87 -13.65
CA ASP A 22 43.17 7.57 -13.10
C ASP A 22 41.94 6.82 -12.51
N MET A 23 40.73 7.35 -12.73
CA MET A 23 39.46 6.79 -12.26
C MET A 23 38.34 7.07 -13.29
N PRO A 24 37.51 6.07 -13.64
CA PRO A 24 36.44 6.32 -14.61
C PRO A 24 35.34 7.20 -14.00
N LYS A 25 34.68 8.01 -14.83
CA LYS A 25 33.62 8.97 -14.44
C LYS A 25 32.51 8.35 -13.60
N GLY A 26 32.07 7.13 -13.93
CA GLY A 26 31.04 6.39 -13.21
C GLY A 26 31.39 6.06 -11.74
N PHE A 27 32.67 6.18 -11.35
CA PHE A 27 33.12 5.96 -9.98
C PHE A 27 33.20 7.24 -9.13
N ILE A 28 32.75 8.38 -9.66
CA ILE A 28 32.54 9.58 -8.82
C ILE A 28 31.45 9.24 -7.82
N GLU A 29 31.74 9.53 -6.55
CA GLU A 29 30.86 9.20 -5.43
C GLU A 29 29.87 10.32 -5.11
N ILE A 30 28.62 9.92 -4.83
CA ILE A 30 27.57 10.74 -4.23
C ILE A 30 27.15 10.06 -2.93
N ASP A 31 27.28 10.75 -1.81
CA ASP A 31 26.97 10.20 -0.47
C ASP A 31 27.70 8.85 -0.21
N GLY A 32 28.99 8.78 -0.57
CA GLY A 32 29.86 7.63 -0.35
C GLY A 32 29.62 6.41 -1.23
N ILE A 33 28.80 6.51 -2.29
CA ILE A 33 28.53 5.41 -3.23
C ILE A 33 28.79 5.91 -4.65
N ALA A 34 29.59 5.16 -5.42
CA ALA A 34 29.85 5.46 -6.84
C ALA A 34 28.56 5.45 -7.68
N MET A 35 28.44 6.35 -8.65
CA MET A 35 27.24 6.46 -9.50
C MET A 35 26.91 5.14 -10.22
N VAL A 36 27.89 4.49 -10.81
CA VAL A 36 27.68 3.19 -11.48
C VAL A 36 27.28 2.10 -10.50
N GLU A 37 27.84 2.07 -9.29
CA GLU A 37 27.45 1.11 -8.27
C GLU A 37 26.00 1.36 -7.80
N ARG A 38 25.61 2.62 -7.64
CA ARG A 38 24.23 2.99 -7.33
C ARG A 38 23.26 2.53 -8.44
N SER A 39 23.65 2.66 -9.70
CA SER A 39 22.87 2.16 -10.85
C SER A 39 22.75 0.63 -10.80
N VAL A 40 23.82 -0.10 -10.51
CA VAL A 40 23.81 -1.56 -10.32
C VAL A 40 22.83 -1.96 -9.21
N GLN A 41 22.89 -1.30 -8.05
CA GLN A 41 21.97 -1.58 -6.93
C GLN A 41 20.50 -1.35 -7.31
N LYS A 42 20.21 -0.26 -8.04
CA LYS A 42 18.86 0.05 -8.52
C LYS A 42 18.35 -0.95 -9.56
N LEU A 43 19.19 -1.38 -10.48
CA LEU A 43 18.85 -2.41 -11.47
C LEU A 43 18.56 -3.76 -10.81
N ILE A 44 19.37 -4.19 -9.84
CA ILE A 44 19.12 -5.41 -9.06
C ILE A 44 17.79 -5.30 -8.30
N ALA A 45 17.54 -4.17 -7.65
CA ALA A 45 16.28 -3.91 -6.93
C ALA A 45 15.06 -3.88 -7.87
N ALA A 46 15.24 -3.50 -9.14
CA ALA A 46 14.22 -3.55 -10.18
C ALA A 46 14.02 -4.95 -10.81
N GLY A 47 14.77 -5.98 -10.37
CA GLY A 47 14.65 -7.36 -10.83
C GLY A 47 15.51 -7.72 -12.06
N VAL A 48 16.52 -6.90 -12.39
CA VAL A 48 17.50 -7.24 -13.43
C VAL A 48 18.42 -8.35 -12.92
N GLU A 49 18.56 -9.41 -13.69
CA GLU A 49 19.31 -10.63 -13.35
C GLU A 49 20.74 -10.63 -13.94
N GLU A 50 20.97 -9.94 -15.05
CA GLU A 50 22.27 -9.84 -15.71
C GLU A 50 22.54 -8.39 -16.16
N ILE A 51 23.67 -7.82 -15.72
CA ILE A 51 24.11 -6.46 -16.05
C ILE A 51 25.38 -6.56 -16.87
N ILE A 52 25.36 -6.07 -18.11
CA ILE A 52 26.50 -6.03 -19.01
C ILE A 52 27.09 -4.62 -18.94
N ILE A 53 28.35 -4.49 -18.53
CA ILE A 53 29.03 -3.19 -18.50
C ILE A 53 30.05 -3.13 -19.62
N GLY A 54 29.77 -2.27 -20.60
CA GLY A 54 30.71 -1.98 -21.68
C GLY A 54 31.79 -1.02 -21.20
N THR A 55 33.03 -1.48 -21.09
CA THR A 55 34.15 -0.75 -20.48
C THR A 55 35.14 -0.24 -21.50
N GLY A 56 35.98 0.71 -21.10
CA GLY A 56 37.06 1.27 -21.93
C GLY A 56 38.16 1.84 -21.03
N HIS A 57 38.12 3.14 -20.74
CA HIS A 57 39.08 3.82 -19.86
C HIS A 57 38.98 3.29 -18.41
N CYS A 58 40.10 2.95 -17.80
CA CYS A 58 40.21 2.42 -16.42
C CYS A 58 39.25 1.24 -16.17
N TYR A 59 39.19 0.28 -17.07
CA TYR A 59 38.26 -0.87 -17.03
C TYR A 59 38.42 -1.72 -15.75
N GLU A 60 39.61 -1.71 -15.12
CA GLU A 60 39.93 -2.46 -13.91
C GLU A 60 38.98 -2.14 -12.74
N TYR A 61 38.46 -0.91 -12.67
CA TYR A 61 37.46 -0.51 -11.69
C TYR A 61 36.13 -1.28 -11.83
N TYR A 62 35.72 -1.50 -13.09
CA TYR A 62 34.48 -2.24 -13.39
C TYR A 62 34.66 -3.74 -13.19
N ASP A 63 35.86 -4.29 -13.42
CA ASP A 63 36.17 -5.67 -13.11
C ASP A 63 36.12 -5.91 -11.58
N GLY A 64 36.63 -4.98 -10.77
CA GLY A 64 36.47 -5.01 -9.31
C GLY A 64 35.00 -4.93 -8.87
N LEU A 65 34.16 -4.18 -9.59
CA LEU A 65 32.71 -4.15 -9.31
C LEU A 65 32.04 -5.48 -9.67
N ALA A 66 32.50 -6.17 -10.73
CA ALA A 66 31.99 -7.49 -11.11
C ALA A 66 32.37 -8.58 -10.09
N GLU A 67 33.52 -8.46 -9.41
CA GLU A 67 33.86 -9.35 -8.29
C GLU A 67 32.89 -9.19 -7.11
N LYS A 68 32.41 -7.97 -6.86
CA LYS A 68 31.45 -7.66 -5.80
C LYS A 68 30.02 -8.09 -6.13
N TYR A 69 29.61 -7.98 -7.39
CA TYR A 69 28.26 -8.26 -7.85
C TYR A 69 28.26 -9.32 -8.96
N HIS A 70 28.03 -10.58 -8.62
CA HIS A 70 28.10 -11.72 -9.54
C HIS A 70 27.14 -11.68 -10.72
N CYS A 71 26.17 -10.78 -10.73
CA CYS A 71 25.28 -10.54 -11.87
C CYS A 71 25.90 -9.63 -12.95
N ILE A 72 27.10 -9.10 -12.72
CA ILE A 72 27.80 -8.21 -13.67
C ILE A 72 28.69 -9.03 -14.59
N ARG A 73 28.63 -8.69 -15.86
CA ARG A 73 29.56 -9.09 -16.93
C ARG A 73 30.23 -7.87 -17.49
N THR A 74 31.55 -7.75 -17.42
CA THR A 74 32.32 -6.70 -18.12
C THR A 74 32.64 -7.11 -19.54
N VAL A 75 32.53 -6.18 -20.48
CA VAL A 75 32.89 -6.37 -21.90
C VAL A 75 33.71 -5.18 -22.34
N ARG A 76 34.95 -5.42 -22.74
CA ARG A 76 35.89 -4.34 -23.08
C ARG A 76 35.73 -3.88 -24.53
N ASN A 77 35.55 -2.59 -24.73
CA ASN A 77 35.71 -1.93 -26.03
C ASN A 77 37.19 -1.52 -26.22
N GLU A 78 37.96 -2.35 -26.88
CA GLU A 78 39.39 -2.08 -27.11
C GLU A 78 39.64 -0.79 -27.93
N ASN A 79 38.66 -0.36 -28.72
CA ASN A 79 38.76 0.82 -29.57
C ASN A 79 38.08 2.07 -28.98
N TYR A 80 37.87 2.11 -27.66
CA TYR A 80 37.10 3.15 -26.98
C TYR A 80 37.60 4.59 -27.26
N GLN A 81 38.88 4.78 -27.54
CA GLN A 81 39.46 6.10 -27.86
C GLN A 81 38.97 6.66 -29.21
N ASN A 82 38.63 5.79 -30.15
CA ASN A 82 38.27 6.14 -31.54
C ASN A 82 36.76 5.97 -31.81
N THR A 83 36.00 5.48 -30.85
CA THR A 83 34.55 5.26 -30.92
C THR A 83 33.80 6.10 -29.91
N SER A 84 32.47 6.10 -29.92
CA SER A 84 31.62 6.72 -28.92
C SER A 84 30.71 5.67 -28.23
N SER A 85 29.61 6.08 -27.61
CA SER A 85 28.65 5.23 -26.93
C SER A 85 28.13 4.07 -27.79
N MET A 86 27.92 4.29 -29.10
CA MET A 86 27.50 3.23 -30.00
C MET A 86 28.56 2.14 -30.19
N GLY A 87 29.85 2.47 -30.27
CA GLY A 87 30.92 1.47 -30.33
C GLY A 87 31.04 0.63 -29.06
N THR A 88 30.74 1.21 -27.90
CA THR A 88 30.66 0.47 -26.63
C THR A 88 29.41 -0.43 -26.58
N LEU A 89 28.29 0.04 -27.12
CA LEU A 89 27.06 -0.75 -27.19
C LEU A 89 27.21 -1.94 -28.17
N GLU A 90 27.91 -1.76 -29.29
CA GLU A 90 28.20 -2.82 -30.25
C GLU A 90 28.86 -4.04 -29.61
N VAL A 91 29.93 -3.84 -28.83
CA VAL A 91 30.63 -4.95 -28.15
C VAL A 91 29.79 -5.64 -27.08
N CYS A 92 28.81 -4.95 -26.51
CA CYS A 92 27.88 -5.52 -25.53
C CYS A 92 26.71 -6.29 -26.16
N ALA A 93 26.31 -5.89 -27.37
CA ALA A 93 25.11 -6.43 -28.02
C ALA A 93 25.06 -7.96 -28.16
N PRO A 94 26.16 -8.69 -28.46
CA PRO A 94 26.13 -10.17 -28.52
C PRO A 94 25.66 -10.86 -27.24
N PHE A 95 25.80 -10.24 -26.09
CA PHE A 95 25.43 -10.78 -24.77
C PHE A 95 24.01 -10.48 -24.37
N VAL A 96 23.33 -9.56 -25.04
CA VAL A 96 21.91 -9.25 -24.83
C VAL A 96 21.07 -10.34 -25.48
N LYS A 97 20.19 -10.98 -24.71
CA LYS A 97 19.38 -12.13 -25.14
C LYS A 97 17.95 -11.75 -25.54
N ASP A 98 17.39 -10.73 -24.90
CA ASP A 98 16.01 -10.27 -25.04
C ASP A 98 15.93 -8.75 -24.94
N THR A 99 14.84 -8.21 -24.41
CA THR A 99 14.69 -6.78 -24.10
C THR A 99 15.64 -6.39 -22.99
N ALA A 100 16.36 -5.28 -23.15
CA ALA A 100 17.29 -4.76 -22.18
C ALA A 100 17.06 -3.28 -21.87
N ILE A 101 17.48 -2.85 -20.67
CA ILE A 101 17.64 -1.45 -20.33
C ILE A 101 19.05 -1.03 -20.76
N LEU A 102 19.13 0.03 -21.57
CA LEU A 102 20.39 0.72 -21.87
C LEU A 102 20.51 1.94 -20.97
N LEU A 103 21.69 2.17 -20.38
CA LEU A 103 21.94 3.36 -19.57
C LEU A 103 23.42 3.78 -19.59
N GLU A 104 23.66 5.05 -19.33
CA GLU A 104 24.99 5.62 -19.20
C GLU A 104 25.52 5.44 -17.76
N SER A 105 26.87 5.42 -17.61
CA SER A 105 27.51 5.10 -16.32
C SER A 105 27.57 6.25 -15.31
N ASP A 106 27.30 7.47 -15.76
CA ASP A 106 27.47 8.73 -15.04
C ASP A 106 26.16 9.43 -14.68
N LEU A 107 25.10 8.64 -14.63
CA LEU A 107 23.77 9.09 -14.27
C LEU A 107 23.49 8.98 -12.78
N LEU A 108 22.92 10.05 -12.23
CA LEU A 108 22.25 10.07 -10.95
C LEU A 108 20.75 10.24 -11.19
N TYR A 109 19.91 9.27 -10.81
CA TYR A 109 18.51 9.25 -11.19
C TYR A 109 17.62 8.58 -10.14
N ASP A 110 16.33 8.97 -10.13
CA ASP A 110 15.28 8.35 -9.32
C ASP A 110 14.86 6.99 -9.92
N SER A 111 14.75 5.95 -9.08
CA SER A 111 14.39 4.59 -9.51
C SER A 111 13.02 4.47 -10.18
N ILE A 112 12.12 5.46 -10.03
CA ILE A 112 10.81 5.47 -10.69
C ILE A 112 10.92 5.39 -12.22
N GLY A 113 12.03 5.86 -12.81
CA GLY A 113 12.28 5.78 -14.25
C GLY A 113 12.43 4.34 -14.74
N LEU A 114 13.11 3.47 -13.98
CA LEU A 114 13.23 2.04 -14.30
C LEU A 114 11.86 1.35 -14.23
N PHE A 115 11.09 1.67 -13.22
CA PHE A 115 9.73 1.15 -13.03
C PHE A 115 8.79 1.58 -14.17
N ALA A 116 8.88 2.85 -14.60
CA ALA A 116 8.09 3.36 -15.71
C ALA A 116 8.41 2.65 -17.03
N LEU A 117 9.69 2.38 -17.33
CA LEU A 117 10.11 1.64 -18.51
C LEU A 117 9.67 0.17 -18.49
N ASP A 118 9.75 -0.50 -17.34
CA ASP A 118 9.30 -1.90 -17.19
C ASP A 118 7.79 -2.03 -17.41
N ASN A 119 7.00 -1.09 -16.92
CA ASN A 119 5.55 -1.07 -17.07
C ASN A 119 5.04 -0.52 -18.41
N ASP A 120 5.87 0.12 -19.19
CA ASP A 120 5.48 0.58 -20.53
C ASP A 120 5.28 -0.62 -21.48
N SER A 121 4.11 -0.75 -22.08
CA SER A 121 3.77 -1.89 -22.94
C SER A 121 4.47 -1.86 -24.32
N ARG A 122 5.05 -0.71 -24.71
CA ARG A 122 5.76 -0.54 -25.98
C ARG A 122 7.14 -1.21 -25.92
N LYS A 123 7.60 -1.79 -27.04
CA LYS A 123 8.84 -2.58 -27.08
C LYS A 123 10.10 -1.72 -26.90
N ASN A 124 10.17 -0.57 -27.59
CA ASN A 124 11.33 0.31 -27.56
C ASN A 124 10.90 1.68 -27.05
N VAL A 125 11.52 2.15 -25.97
CA VAL A 125 11.11 3.37 -25.26
C VAL A 125 12.32 4.11 -24.71
N ILE A 126 12.38 5.42 -24.97
CA ILE A 126 13.36 6.34 -24.39
C ILE A 126 12.72 7.02 -23.17
N LEU A 127 13.40 7.02 -22.05
CA LEU A 127 13.01 7.83 -20.91
C LEU A 127 13.38 9.28 -21.14
N ALA A 128 12.42 10.16 -20.97
CA ALA A 128 12.60 11.60 -21.03
C ALA A 128 12.14 12.28 -19.76
N SER A 129 12.67 13.45 -19.48
CA SER A 129 12.22 14.33 -18.40
C SER A 129 11.57 15.60 -18.94
N GLY A 130 10.92 16.35 -18.03
CA GLY A 130 10.65 17.77 -18.24
C GLY A 130 11.94 18.60 -18.20
N LYS A 131 11.82 19.92 -18.14
CA LYS A 131 12.96 20.84 -18.13
C LYS A 131 13.85 20.66 -16.90
N THR A 132 15.15 20.43 -17.14
CA THR A 132 16.14 20.30 -16.06
C THR A 132 16.91 21.61 -15.79
N ASN A 133 17.08 22.48 -16.79
CA ASN A 133 17.93 23.66 -16.77
C ASN A 133 19.37 23.30 -16.35
N SER A 134 19.93 22.25 -16.96
CA SER A 134 21.29 21.73 -16.67
C SER A 134 22.37 22.38 -17.49
N GLU A 135 22.00 23.08 -18.58
CA GLU A 135 22.89 23.69 -19.59
C GLU A 135 23.61 22.67 -20.52
N ASP A 136 23.31 21.37 -20.40
CA ASP A 136 23.80 20.31 -21.32
C ASP A 136 22.64 19.40 -21.80
N GLU A 137 21.45 19.97 -22.01
CA GLU A 137 20.26 19.22 -22.38
C GLU A 137 20.36 18.63 -23.77
N VAL A 138 19.93 17.38 -23.95
CA VAL A 138 19.63 16.76 -25.22
C VAL A 138 18.12 16.75 -25.43
N TYR A 139 17.64 17.55 -26.38
CA TYR A 139 16.21 17.70 -26.62
C TYR A 139 15.69 16.61 -27.56
N LEU A 140 14.52 16.08 -27.24
CA LEU A 140 13.81 15.09 -28.04
C LEU A 140 12.60 15.71 -28.71
N GLU A 141 12.32 15.31 -29.95
CA GLU A 141 11.11 15.61 -30.69
C GLU A 141 10.41 14.31 -31.07
N THR A 142 9.07 14.29 -31.02
CA THR A 142 8.25 13.16 -31.46
C THR A 142 7.33 13.58 -32.60
N ASP A 143 6.91 12.60 -33.38
CA ASP A 143 5.77 12.76 -34.28
C ASP A 143 4.42 12.73 -33.51
N GLU A 144 3.32 12.82 -34.24
CA GLU A 144 1.95 12.79 -33.70
C GLU A 144 1.58 11.48 -32.99
N ASN A 145 2.33 10.39 -33.23
CA ASN A 145 2.15 9.08 -32.62
C ASN A 145 3.08 8.84 -31.41
N GLY A 146 3.89 9.84 -31.04
CA GLY A 146 4.86 9.75 -29.95
C GLY A 146 6.14 8.99 -30.29
N VAL A 147 6.40 8.74 -31.61
CA VAL A 147 7.62 8.12 -32.09
C VAL A 147 8.72 9.19 -32.23
N LEU A 148 9.95 8.86 -31.86
CA LEU A 148 11.09 9.75 -31.95
C LEU A 148 11.31 10.23 -33.37
N SER A 149 11.31 11.54 -33.60
CA SER A 149 11.55 12.19 -34.88
C SER A 149 12.77 13.12 -34.91
N GLY A 150 13.19 13.62 -33.73
CA GLY A 150 14.31 14.53 -33.56
C GLY A 150 15.10 14.30 -32.29
N VAL A 151 16.44 14.43 -32.36
CA VAL A 151 17.37 14.47 -31.22
C VAL A 151 18.41 15.54 -31.53
N SER A 152 18.62 16.51 -30.64
CA SER A 152 19.69 17.51 -30.77
C SER A 152 20.01 18.19 -29.45
N LYS A 153 21.28 18.53 -29.23
CA LYS A 153 21.70 19.48 -28.19
C LYS A 153 21.34 20.92 -28.52
N ASN A 154 21.17 21.23 -29.83
CA ASN A 154 20.72 22.55 -30.25
C ASN A 154 19.20 22.64 -30.30
N LYS A 155 18.61 23.31 -29.32
CA LYS A 155 17.14 23.48 -29.23
C LYS A 155 16.53 24.11 -30.50
N ALA A 156 17.26 24.93 -31.22
CA ALA A 156 16.76 25.56 -32.46
C ALA A 156 16.51 24.55 -33.60
N GLU A 157 17.08 23.36 -33.54
CA GLU A 157 16.87 22.27 -34.50
C GLU A 157 15.64 21.42 -34.19
N ILE A 158 15.01 21.60 -32.99
CA ILE A 158 13.85 20.90 -32.53
C ILE A 158 12.63 21.82 -32.60
N LYS A 159 11.61 21.43 -33.35
CA LYS A 159 10.39 22.25 -33.54
C LYS A 159 9.49 22.18 -32.28
N ASN A 160 9.26 20.96 -31.80
CA ASN A 160 8.42 20.71 -30.64
C ASN A 160 9.16 19.82 -29.64
N VAL A 161 9.62 20.40 -28.53
CA VAL A 161 10.33 19.66 -27.50
C VAL A 161 9.36 18.71 -26.76
N ALA A 162 9.50 17.41 -27.00
CA ALA A 162 8.76 16.37 -26.32
C ALA A 162 9.29 16.13 -24.89
N GLY A 163 10.60 16.28 -24.68
CA GLY A 163 11.28 16.14 -23.40
C GLY A 163 12.79 16.26 -23.53
N GLU A 164 13.50 16.12 -22.43
CA GLU A 164 14.96 16.05 -22.36
C GLU A 164 15.39 14.61 -22.15
N LEU A 165 16.39 14.13 -22.92
CA LEU A 165 16.91 12.77 -22.85
C LEU A 165 17.53 12.50 -21.46
N VAL A 166 17.15 11.40 -20.85
CA VAL A 166 17.69 10.99 -19.52
C VAL A 166 18.92 10.10 -19.64
N GLY A 167 19.16 9.48 -20.82
CA GLY A 167 20.24 8.50 -20.97
C GLY A 167 19.84 7.09 -20.49
N ILE A 168 18.54 6.83 -20.29
CA ILE A 168 18.00 5.50 -19.95
C ILE A 168 16.94 5.13 -20.99
N SER A 169 17.03 3.91 -21.55
CA SER A 169 16.10 3.45 -22.58
C SER A 169 15.82 1.96 -22.45
N LYS A 170 14.63 1.54 -22.84
CA LYS A 170 14.25 0.14 -23.04
C LYS A 170 14.31 -0.19 -24.53
N VAL A 171 15.04 -1.22 -24.90
CA VAL A 171 15.13 -1.68 -26.29
C VAL A 171 14.98 -3.18 -26.40
N SER A 172 14.29 -3.62 -27.45
CA SER A 172 14.23 -5.05 -27.80
C SER A 172 15.54 -5.51 -28.43
N LYS A 173 15.80 -6.82 -28.40
CA LYS A 173 16.97 -7.41 -29.07
C LYS A 173 16.97 -7.13 -30.58
N GLU A 174 15.79 -7.17 -31.19
CA GLU A 174 15.65 -6.87 -32.64
C GLU A 174 16.05 -5.44 -32.95
N PHE A 175 15.62 -4.48 -32.12
CA PHE A 175 15.98 -3.07 -32.28
C PHE A 175 17.48 -2.87 -32.06
N LEU A 176 18.05 -3.48 -31.04
CA LEU A 176 19.50 -3.43 -30.78
C LEU A 176 20.32 -3.99 -31.94
N ASN A 177 19.90 -5.09 -32.56
CA ASN A 177 20.58 -5.66 -33.72
C ASN A 177 20.55 -4.68 -34.90
N LYS A 178 19.43 -3.99 -35.17
CA LYS A 178 19.34 -2.95 -36.22
C LYS A 178 20.27 -1.76 -35.94
N MET A 179 20.45 -1.40 -34.66
CA MET A 179 21.42 -0.36 -34.27
C MET A 179 22.83 -0.77 -34.62
N VAL A 180 23.23 -2.01 -34.31
CA VAL A 180 24.54 -2.56 -34.66
C VAL A 180 24.73 -2.63 -36.19
N ASP A 181 23.74 -3.18 -36.90
CA ASP A 181 23.77 -3.26 -38.37
C ASP A 181 23.91 -1.86 -39.04
N PHE A 182 23.25 -0.85 -38.49
CA PHE A 182 23.38 0.54 -38.96
C PHE A 182 24.80 1.07 -38.69
N TYR A 183 25.32 0.84 -37.49
CA TYR A 183 26.66 1.29 -37.11
C TYR A 183 27.73 0.61 -37.95
N ASP A 184 27.65 -0.69 -38.18
CA ASP A 184 28.57 -1.44 -39.06
C ASP A 184 28.65 -0.86 -40.51
N LYS A 185 27.52 -0.40 -41.02
CA LYS A 185 27.45 0.20 -42.36
C LYS A 185 28.01 1.61 -42.40
N THR A 186 27.97 2.36 -41.31
CA THR A 186 28.27 3.80 -41.28
C THR A 186 29.54 4.14 -40.50
N ARG A 187 30.13 3.23 -39.75
CA ARG A 187 31.32 3.50 -38.90
C ARG A 187 32.57 3.92 -39.68
N ALA A 188 32.68 3.52 -40.94
CA ALA A 188 33.79 3.97 -41.78
C ALA A 188 33.74 5.49 -42.03
N GLU A 189 32.53 6.07 -42.05
CA GLU A 189 32.30 7.49 -42.26
C GLU A 189 32.22 8.26 -40.92
N ASN A 190 31.65 7.64 -39.90
CA ASN A 190 31.48 8.23 -38.58
C ASN A 190 31.56 7.17 -37.43
N ALA A 191 32.78 6.83 -37.03
CA ALA A 191 33.02 5.90 -35.94
C ALA A 191 32.62 6.46 -34.56
N LYS A 192 32.48 7.78 -34.43
CA LYS A 192 32.12 8.48 -33.16
C LYS A 192 30.65 8.89 -33.13
N ILE A 193 29.77 8.11 -33.73
CA ILE A 193 28.33 8.33 -33.63
C ILE A 193 27.83 7.89 -32.25
N ASP A 194 26.96 8.69 -31.64
CA ASP A 194 26.32 8.37 -30.36
C ASP A 194 25.05 7.54 -30.60
N TYR A 195 24.72 6.69 -29.62
CA TYR A 195 23.61 5.74 -29.74
C TYR A 195 22.24 6.43 -29.90
N GLU A 196 22.03 7.59 -29.32
CA GLU A 196 20.78 8.37 -29.44
C GLU A 196 20.60 8.93 -30.85
N THR A 197 21.70 9.24 -31.57
CA THR A 197 21.66 9.60 -32.99
C THR A 197 21.24 8.40 -33.83
N VAL A 198 21.67 7.19 -33.46
CA VAL A 198 21.27 5.95 -34.13
C VAL A 198 19.78 5.66 -33.90
N PHE A 199 19.26 5.91 -32.72
CA PHE A 199 17.82 5.82 -32.43
C PHE A 199 16.99 6.62 -33.44
N LYS A 200 17.33 7.89 -33.68
CA LYS A 200 16.65 8.76 -34.64
C LYS A 200 16.71 8.20 -36.09
N LYS A 201 17.82 7.57 -36.45
CA LYS A 201 17.98 7.02 -37.80
C LYS A 201 17.11 5.79 -38.04
N ILE A 202 16.98 4.93 -37.01
CA ILE A 202 16.23 3.66 -37.09
C ILE A 202 14.74 3.88 -36.81
N ALA A 203 14.37 4.89 -36.04
CA ALA A 203 12.99 5.13 -35.62
C ALA A 203 11.96 5.20 -36.77
N LYS A 204 12.40 5.50 -37.97
CA LYS A 204 11.55 5.53 -39.18
C LYS A 204 11.10 4.14 -39.63
N ASP A 205 11.97 3.14 -39.45
CA ASP A 205 11.75 1.76 -39.90
C ASP A 205 11.32 0.84 -38.78
N ASP A 206 11.72 1.18 -37.55
CA ASP A 206 11.34 0.47 -36.32
C ASP A 206 11.11 1.51 -35.21
N PRO A 207 9.85 1.72 -34.76
CA PRO A 207 9.54 2.84 -33.88
C PRO A 207 10.14 2.67 -32.49
N ILE A 208 10.76 3.75 -32.01
CA ILE A 208 11.11 3.95 -30.60
C ILE A 208 10.33 5.16 -30.08
N TYR A 209 9.67 4.97 -28.96
CA TYR A 209 8.75 5.93 -28.37
C TYR A 209 9.41 6.73 -27.25
N VAL A 210 8.88 7.91 -26.95
CA VAL A 210 9.32 8.71 -25.82
C VAL A 210 8.32 8.53 -24.66
N HIS A 211 8.83 8.17 -23.46
CA HIS A 211 8.09 8.14 -22.22
C HIS A 211 8.59 9.27 -21.32
N LYS A 212 7.79 10.31 -21.15
CA LYS A 212 8.17 11.49 -20.39
C LYS A 212 7.66 11.43 -18.95
N ILE A 213 8.56 11.64 -17.99
CA ILE A 213 8.21 11.93 -16.59
C ILE A 213 8.48 13.42 -16.33
N GLU A 214 7.43 14.24 -16.24
CA GLU A 214 7.53 15.70 -16.23
C GLU A 214 8.44 16.26 -15.12
N TYR A 215 8.34 15.72 -13.91
CA TYR A 215 9.10 16.17 -12.73
C TYR A 215 10.15 15.14 -12.31
N TYR A 216 10.81 14.49 -13.25
CA TYR A 216 11.80 13.46 -12.96
C TYR A 216 13.02 14.04 -12.25
N ALA A 217 13.46 13.40 -11.19
CA ALA A 217 14.68 13.77 -10.48
C ALA A 217 15.88 12.98 -11.04
N TRP A 218 16.71 13.64 -11.81
CA TRP A 218 17.91 13.04 -12.42
C TRP A 218 18.92 14.11 -12.83
N THR A 219 20.16 13.71 -13.07
CA THR A 219 21.18 14.51 -13.74
C THR A 219 22.28 13.60 -14.28
N GLU A 220 22.88 13.97 -15.39
CA GLU A 220 24.20 13.54 -15.79
C GLU A 220 25.24 14.36 -15.03
N ILE A 221 26.44 13.82 -14.81
CA ILE A 221 27.50 14.51 -14.05
C ILE A 221 28.76 14.56 -14.91
N ASP A 222 28.97 15.65 -15.63
CA ASP A 222 30.07 15.85 -16.58
C ASP A 222 31.20 16.71 -16.07
N ASP A 223 30.93 17.56 -15.06
CA ASP A 223 31.89 18.51 -14.50
C ASP A 223 31.63 18.77 -13.01
N GLU A 224 32.49 19.61 -12.38
CA GLU A 224 32.38 19.97 -10.96
C GLU A 224 31.13 20.80 -10.62
N ALA A 225 30.61 21.58 -11.57
CA ALA A 225 29.38 22.35 -11.33
C ALA A 225 28.16 21.41 -11.29
N MET A 226 28.10 20.46 -12.21
CA MET A 226 27.07 19.41 -12.22
C MET A 226 27.19 18.50 -10.98
N LEU A 227 28.40 18.15 -10.56
CA LEU A 227 28.61 17.40 -9.32
C LEU A 227 28.11 18.16 -8.09
N THR A 228 28.36 19.46 -8.01
CA THR A 228 27.85 20.30 -6.94
C THR A 228 26.33 20.35 -6.95
N ARG A 229 25.72 20.54 -8.11
CA ARG A 229 24.27 20.53 -8.31
C ARG A 229 23.67 19.16 -7.93
N ALA A 230 24.34 18.07 -8.33
CA ALA A 230 23.91 16.71 -7.99
C ALA A 230 23.85 16.52 -6.45
N ASN A 231 24.89 16.92 -5.72
CA ASN A 231 24.95 16.77 -4.27
C ASN A 231 23.97 17.68 -3.52
N THR A 232 23.77 18.91 -3.99
CA THR A 232 23.01 19.92 -3.22
C THR A 232 21.53 19.98 -3.57
N LEU A 233 21.13 19.58 -4.78
CA LEU A 233 19.76 19.72 -5.27
C LEU A 233 19.14 18.38 -5.69
N ILE A 234 19.82 17.61 -6.54
CA ILE A 234 19.20 16.45 -7.19
C ILE A 234 19.17 15.23 -6.27
N TYR A 235 20.30 14.89 -5.64
CA TYR A 235 20.38 13.73 -4.76
C TYR A 235 19.47 13.83 -3.53
N PRO A 236 19.39 14.97 -2.81
CA PRO A 236 18.42 15.13 -1.73
C PRO A 236 16.99 14.86 -2.18
N ARG A 237 16.59 15.34 -3.36
CA ARG A 237 15.26 15.10 -3.93
C ARG A 237 15.03 13.64 -4.29
N ILE A 238 16.02 12.96 -4.89
CA ILE A 238 15.96 11.52 -5.17
C ILE A 238 15.79 10.74 -3.88
N LYS A 239 16.60 11.05 -2.85
CA LYS A 239 16.56 10.40 -1.55
C LYS A 239 15.19 10.54 -0.88
N GLU A 240 14.63 11.74 -0.88
CA GLU A 240 13.28 12.00 -0.37
C GLU A 240 12.21 11.21 -1.13
N ASN A 241 12.22 11.25 -2.46
CA ASN A 241 11.29 10.52 -3.30
C ASN A 241 11.34 9.00 -3.07
N GLU A 242 12.55 8.44 -2.99
CA GLU A 242 12.75 7.01 -2.79
C GLU A 242 12.38 6.57 -1.37
N GLU A 243 12.63 7.40 -0.36
CA GLU A 243 12.22 7.12 1.02
C GLU A 243 10.69 7.14 1.17
N LEU A 244 9.99 8.10 0.54
CA LEU A 244 8.51 8.15 0.53
C LEU A 244 7.87 6.91 -0.13
N ARG A 245 8.57 6.28 -1.09
CA ARG A 245 8.11 5.08 -1.80
C ARG A 245 8.58 3.78 -1.15
N LYS A 246 9.39 3.85 -0.11
CA LYS A 246 9.93 2.68 0.56
C LYS A 246 8.87 2.00 1.42
N VAL A 247 8.52 0.78 1.05
CA VAL A 247 7.61 -0.05 1.83
C VAL A 247 8.40 -0.73 2.94
N GLN A 248 8.51 -0.06 4.08
CA GLN A 248 9.09 -0.66 5.29
C GLN A 248 8.01 -1.38 6.09
N ARG A 249 8.36 -2.54 6.67
CA ARG A 249 7.46 -3.23 7.57
C ARG A 249 7.50 -2.57 8.95
N GLU A 250 6.40 -2.00 9.35
CA GLU A 250 6.11 -1.57 10.72
C GLU A 250 4.93 -2.37 11.25
N VAL A 251 5.07 -2.94 12.44
CA VAL A 251 4.02 -3.76 13.06
C VAL A 251 3.11 -2.87 13.91
N LEU A 252 1.89 -2.71 13.43
CA LEU A 252 0.89 -1.88 14.10
C LEU A 252 0.12 -2.70 15.13
N LEU A 253 0.45 -2.52 16.40
CA LEU A 253 -0.25 -3.12 17.54
C LEU A 253 -1.35 -2.20 18.09
N ASN A 254 -1.89 -1.35 17.24
CA ASN A 254 -3.00 -0.43 17.52
C ASN A 254 -4.35 -1.04 17.07
N PRO A 255 -5.49 -0.53 17.55
CA PRO A 255 -6.82 -1.08 17.26
C PRO A 255 -7.33 -0.80 15.82
N GLY A 256 -6.49 -0.37 14.92
CA GLY A 256 -6.76 -0.09 13.50
C GLY A 256 -6.31 1.32 13.09
N PRO A 257 -5.85 1.47 11.81
CA PRO A 257 -5.76 0.42 10.80
C PRO A 257 -4.80 -0.71 11.20
N SER A 258 -5.04 -1.92 10.64
CA SER A 258 -4.20 -3.09 10.92
C SER A 258 -2.95 -3.13 10.04
N THR A 259 -1.93 -3.90 10.46
CA THR A 259 -0.79 -4.22 9.61
C THR A 259 -1.26 -4.99 8.38
N THR A 260 -0.88 -4.53 7.19
CA THR A 260 -1.20 -5.16 5.91
C THR A 260 0.01 -5.89 5.32
N THR A 261 -0.23 -6.87 4.46
CA THR A 261 0.81 -7.50 3.65
C THR A 261 1.33 -6.55 2.57
N ASP A 262 2.50 -6.81 2.03
CA ASP A 262 3.03 -6.02 0.91
C ASP A 262 2.20 -6.22 -0.35
N SER A 263 1.68 -7.43 -0.61
CA SER A 263 0.76 -7.69 -1.73
C SER A 263 -0.49 -6.82 -1.70
N VAL A 264 -1.08 -6.57 -0.54
CA VAL A 264 -2.22 -5.64 -0.38
C VAL A 264 -1.80 -4.20 -0.66
N LYS A 265 -0.59 -3.78 -0.22
CA LYS A 265 -0.07 -2.44 -0.50
C LYS A 265 0.17 -2.22 -1.99
N TYR A 266 0.84 -3.19 -2.65
CA TYR A 266 1.13 -3.12 -4.09
C TYR A 266 -0.11 -3.26 -4.97
N ALA A 267 -1.17 -3.93 -4.50
CA ALA A 267 -2.43 -4.03 -5.25
C ALA A 267 -3.12 -2.69 -5.52
N GLN A 268 -2.69 -1.60 -4.86
CA GLN A 268 -3.16 -0.24 -5.14
C GLN A 268 -2.51 0.37 -6.40
N VAL A 269 -1.40 -0.18 -6.86
CA VAL A 269 -0.69 0.31 -8.04
C VAL A 269 -1.34 -0.30 -9.29
N VAL A 270 -2.38 0.34 -9.79
CA VAL A 270 -3.15 -0.06 -10.97
C VAL A 270 -3.21 1.10 -11.97
N LYS A 271 -3.52 0.78 -13.24
CA LYS A 271 -3.82 1.80 -14.26
C LYS A 271 -4.96 2.71 -13.80
N ASP A 272 -5.10 3.88 -14.40
CA ASP A 272 -6.29 4.71 -14.23
C ASP A 272 -7.53 3.94 -14.74
N ILE A 273 -8.52 3.83 -13.87
CA ILE A 273 -9.74 3.05 -14.13
C ILE A 273 -10.95 3.92 -13.86
N CYS A 274 -11.81 4.02 -14.87
CA CYS A 274 -13.12 4.65 -14.71
C CYS A 274 -14.04 3.72 -13.89
N PRO A 275 -14.56 4.15 -12.72
CA PRO A 275 -15.42 3.30 -11.89
C PRO A 275 -16.81 3.05 -12.50
N ARG A 276 -17.09 3.61 -13.69
CA ARG A 276 -18.32 3.38 -14.45
C ARG A 276 -18.17 2.32 -15.53
N GLU A 277 -16.98 1.79 -15.73
CA GLU A 277 -16.72 0.70 -16.67
C GLU A 277 -17.12 -0.66 -16.08
N LEU A 278 -17.54 -1.57 -16.95
CA LEU A 278 -17.98 -2.91 -16.58
C LEU A 278 -16.87 -3.71 -15.86
N GLU A 279 -15.61 -3.50 -16.24
CA GLU A 279 -14.44 -4.12 -15.61
C GLU A 279 -14.45 -3.87 -14.09
N PHE A 280 -14.64 -2.62 -13.69
CA PHE A 280 -14.67 -2.25 -12.27
C PHE A 280 -15.97 -2.69 -11.59
N GLY A 281 -17.10 -2.64 -12.30
CA GLY A 281 -18.38 -3.16 -11.82
C GLY A 281 -18.31 -4.64 -11.46
N ASN A 282 -17.70 -5.46 -12.31
CA ASN A 282 -17.51 -6.90 -12.07
C ASN A 282 -16.59 -7.16 -10.87
N LEU A 283 -15.54 -6.33 -10.69
CA LEU A 283 -14.68 -6.40 -9.51
C LEU A 283 -15.46 -6.11 -8.22
N MET A 284 -16.27 -5.05 -8.21
CA MET A 284 -17.09 -4.68 -7.04
C MET A 284 -18.17 -5.74 -6.73
N GLU A 285 -18.83 -6.32 -7.75
CA GLU A 285 -19.78 -7.41 -7.57
C GLU A 285 -19.12 -8.59 -6.88
N LYS A 286 -17.94 -9.01 -7.38
CA LYS A 286 -17.17 -10.11 -6.78
C LYS A 286 -16.72 -9.81 -5.36
N VAL A 287 -16.32 -8.56 -5.08
CA VAL A 287 -15.99 -8.11 -3.72
C VAL A 287 -17.19 -8.19 -2.80
N SER A 288 -18.38 -7.72 -3.25
CA SER A 288 -19.61 -7.78 -2.45
C SER A 288 -20.03 -9.21 -2.11
N GLU A 289 -20.01 -10.13 -3.10
CA GLU A 289 -20.29 -11.55 -2.89
C GLU A 289 -19.35 -12.19 -1.88
N ASP A 290 -18.04 -11.97 -2.08
CA ASP A 290 -17.00 -12.54 -1.24
C ASP A 290 -17.08 -12.01 0.21
N LEU A 291 -17.30 -10.70 0.39
CA LEU A 291 -17.51 -10.11 1.71
C LEU A 291 -18.76 -10.70 2.39
N THR A 292 -19.85 -10.89 1.65
CA THR A 292 -21.06 -11.51 2.20
C THR A 292 -20.78 -12.96 2.65
N SER A 293 -20.08 -13.73 1.81
CA SER A 293 -19.83 -15.16 2.04
C SER A 293 -18.98 -15.46 3.28
N PHE A 294 -18.23 -14.49 3.79
CA PHE A 294 -17.44 -14.66 5.02
C PHE A 294 -18.30 -14.76 6.29
N VAL A 295 -19.53 -14.24 6.27
CA VAL A 295 -20.36 -14.15 7.49
C VAL A 295 -21.82 -14.57 7.27
N ALA A 296 -22.28 -14.76 6.02
CA ALA A 296 -23.67 -15.09 5.72
C ALA A 296 -23.83 -15.78 4.35
N ASN A 297 -25.00 -16.37 4.09
CA ASN A 297 -25.35 -16.92 2.78
C ASN A 297 -25.68 -15.78 1.78
N PRO A 298 -24.95 -15.66 0.64
CA PRO A 298 -25.19 -14.63 -0.38
C PRO A 298 -26.59 -14.68 -1.04
N GLU A 299 -27.30 -15.80 -0.95
CA GLU A 299 -28.68 -15.86 -1.43
C GLU A 299 -29.64 -15.00 -0.57
N LYS A 300 -29.39 -14.95 0.74
CA LYS A 300 -30.23 -14.25 1.72
C LYS A 300 -29.69 -12.88 2.15
N TYR A 301 -28.40 -12.67 2.00
CA TYR A 301 -27.69 -11.45 2.41
C TYR A 301 -26.98 -10.81 1.23
N THR A 302 -26.65 -9.54 1.38
CA THR A 302 -25.84 -8.77 0.43
C THR A 302 -24.97 -7.76 1.18
N THR A 303 -23.83 -7.38 0.60
CA THR A 303 -22.94 -6.37 1.17
C THR A 303 -23.09 -5.04 0.43
N VAL A 304 -23.53 -4.01 1.14
CA VAL A 304 -23.64 -2.63 0.64
C VAL A 304 -22.39 -1.86 1.02
N MET A 305 -21.66 -1.36 0.02
CA MET A 305 -20.33 -0.75 0.19
C MET A 305 -20.36 0.76 -0.03
N PHE A 306 -19.54 1.49 0.74
CA PHE A 306 -19.35 2.94 0.67
C PHE A 306 -17.89 3.32 0.72
N GLY A 307 -17.52 4.42 0.07
CA GLY A 307 -16.21 5.08 0.28
C GLY A 307 -16.19 5.83 1.62
N CYS A 308 -16.04 5.11 2.74
CA CYS A 308 -16.05 5.70 4.08
C CYS A 308 -15.25 4.86 5.09
N SER A 309 -15.20 5.32 6.36
CA SER A 309 -14.63 4.56 7.48
C SER A 309 -15.65 3.56 8.05
N GLY A 310 -15.21 2.71 9.01
CA GLY A 310 -16.13 1.86 9.80
C GLY A 310 -17.24 2.67 10.48
N THR A 311 -16.91 3.85 11.03
CA THR A 311 -17.92 4.76 11.59
C THR A 311 -18.96 5.22 10.55
N GLY A 312 -18.54 5.40 9.28
CA GLY A 312 -19.48 5.68 8.20
C GLY A 312 -20.42 4.50 7.91
N ALA A 313 -19.94 3.25 8.04
CA ALA A 313 -20.79 2.06 7.94
C ALA A 313 -21.79 1.97 9.10
N ASP A 314 -21.35 2.27 10.36
CA ASP A 314 -22.26 2.36 11.50
C ASP A 314 -23.31 3.45 11.30
N GLU A 315 -22.92 4.60 10.77
CA GLU A 315 -23.82 5.70 10.47
C GLU A 315 -24.84 5.32 9.38
N ALA A 316 -24.38 4.67 8.30
CA ALA A 316 -25.27 4.11 7.27
C ALA A 316 -26.27 3.13 7.85
N MET A 317 -25.82 2.22 8.71
CA MET A 317 -26.64 1.20 9.34
C MET A 317 -27.68 1.81 10.29
N ILE A 318 -27.26 2.64 11.25
CA ILE A 318 -28.18 3.24 12.23
C ILE A 318 -29.20 4.18 11.57
N SER A 319 -28.77 5.03 10.64
CA SER A 319 -29.66 6.00 9.99
C SER A 319 -30.66 5.37 9.02
N SER A 320 -30.35 4.17 8.47
CA SER A 320 -31.21 3.49 7.50
C SER A 320 -32.10 2.40 8.11
N CYS A 321 -31.66 1.73 9.20
CA CYS A 321 -32.32 0.50 9.67
C CYS A 321 -33.40 0.72 10.72
N VAL A 322 -33.59 1.93 11.22
CA VAL A 322 -34.69 2.24 12.15
C VAL A 322 -35.89 2.76 11.36
N PRO A 323 -37.08 2.14 11.46
CA PRO A 323 -38.28 2.64 10.79
C PRO A 323 -38.59 4.12 11.09
N PRO A 324 -39.34 4.84 10.26
CA PRO A 324 -39.66 6.27 10.48
C PRO A 324 -40.26 6.55 11.86
N ASP A 325 -41.19 5.71 12.30
CA ASP A 325 -41.86 5.81 13.61
C ASP A 325 -41.26 4.81 14.62
N GLY A 326 -40.05 4.34 14.33
CA GLY A 326 -39.39 3.31 15.14
C GLY A 326 -38.65 3.87 16.34
N LYS A 327 -38.50 3.02 17.34
CA LYS A 327 -37.67 3.31 18.52
C LYS A 327 -36.50 2.34 18.59
N LEU A 328 -35.32 2.90 18.82
CA LEU A 328 -34.05 2.17 18.91
C LEU A 328 -33.72 1.89 20.39
N LEU A 329 -33.26 0.67 20.68
CA LEU A 329 -32.56 0.35 21.92
C LEU A 329 -31.08 0.12 21.62
N VAL A 330 -30.17 0.88 22.24
CA VAL A 330 -28.72 0.75 22.06
C VAL A 330 -28.08 0.26 23.33
N VAL A 331 -27.18 -0.71 23.23
CA VAL A 331 -26.28 -1.08 24.33
C VAL A 331 -25.05 -0.16 24.32
N ASP A 332 -24.83 0.53 25.43
CA ASP A 332 -23.64 1.36 25.69
C ASP A 332 -22.81 0.71 26.79
N ASN A 333 -21.80 -0.05 26.37
CA ASN A 333 -20.79 -0.63 27.24
C ASN A 333 -19.36 -0.29 26.79
N GLY A 334 -19.21 0.87 26.12
CA GLY A 334 -17.91 1.41 25.71
C GLY A 334 -18.04 2.54 24.69
N SER A 335 -16.91 3.02 24.19
CA SER A 335 -16.88 4.18 23.28
C SER A 335 -17.62 3.94 21.97
N TYR A 336 -17.68 2.70 21.49
CA TYR A 336 -18.37 2.36 20.25
C TYR A 336 -19.88 2.22 20.46
N GLY A 337 -20.33 1.61 21.56
CA GLY A 337 -21.75 1.63 21.93
C GLY A 337 -22.28 3.04 22.13
N ALA A 338 -21.54 3.89 22.86
CA ALA A 338 -21.88 5.31 22.99
C ALA A 338 -21.94 6.05 21.65
N ARG A 339 -21.07 5.67 20.67
CA ARG A 339 -21.08 6.23 19.32
C ARG A 339 -22.35 5.89 18.56
N LEU A 340 -22.82 4.65 18.61
CA LEU A 340 -24.09 4.25 17.98
C LEU A 340 -25.26 5.09 18.52
N ALA A 341 -25.32 5.28 19.84
CA ALA A 341 -26.32 6.14 20.47
C ALA A 341 -26.19 7.61 20.02
N LYS A 342 -24.97 8.12 19.89
CA LYS A 342 -24.72 9.48 19.40
C LYS A 342 -25.14 9.67 17.95
N ILE A 343 -24.86 8.70 17.08
CA ILE A 343 -25.29 8.71 15.66
C ILE A 343 -26.84 8.79 15.64
N ALA A 344 -27.53 7.93 16.37
CA ALA A 344 -29.00 7.94 16.45
C ALA A 344 -29.54 9.32 16.88
N SER A 345 -28.91 9.93 17.89
CA SER A 345 -29.25 11.28 18.36
C SER A 345 -29.09 12.36 17.29
N VAL A 346 -28.02 12.30 16.48
CA VAL A 346 -27.77 13.26 15.39
C VAL A 346 -28.88 13.20 14.31
N TYR A 347 -29.38 11.98 14.02
CA TYR A 347 -30.47 11.78 13.06
C TYR A 347 -31.87 11.93 13.67
N GLY A 348 -31.99 12.35 14.92
CA GLY A 348 -33.27 12.56 15.59
C GLY A 348 -34.07 11.26 15.79
N ILE A 349 -33.39 10.09 15.85
CA ILE A 349 -34.00 8.79 16.06
C ILE A 349 -34.36 8.63 17.55
N GLU A 350 -35.62 8.31 17.85
CA GLU A 350 -36.03 8.02 19.21
C GLU A 350 -35.27 6.82 19.77
N THR A 351 -34.49 7.06 20.84
CA THR A 351 -33.48 6.08 21.30
C THR A 351 -33.48 5.99 22.82
N ASP A 352 -33.55 4.77 23.34
CA ASP A 352 -33.17 4.47 24.71
C ASP A 352 -31.79 3.80 24.74
N VAL A 353 -31.00 4.11 25.78
CA VAL A 353 -29.66 3.57 25.96
C VAL A 353 -29.63 2.66 27.18
N PHE A 354 -29.29 1.40 26.95
CA PHE A 354 -28.96 0.46 28.02
C PHE A 354 -27.49 0.57 28.37
N LYS A 355 -27.18 1.19 29.52
CA LYS A 355 -25.80 1.33 29.98
C LYS A 355 -25.36 0.08 30.74
N SER A 356 -24.18 -0.41 30.40
CA SER A 356 -23.53 -1.55 31.03
C SER A 356 -22.07 -1.23 31.35
N SER A 357 -21.43 -2.10 32.14
CA SER A 357 -19.99 -2.00 32.40
C SER A 357 -19.18 -2.05 31.13
N THR A 358 -18.08 -1.30 31.06
CA THR A 358 -17.18 -1.28 29.92
C THR A 358 -16.20 -2.46 29.89
N TYR A 359 -16.08 -3.22 30.95
CA TYR A 359 -15.12 -4.33 31.10
C TYR A 359 -15.71 -5.59 31.77
N GLU A 360 -16.97 -5.55 32.21
CA GLU A 360 -17.70 -6.71 32.69
C GLU A 360 -18.79 -7.12 31.69
N PRO A 361 -19.18 -8.41 31.63
CA PRO A 361 -20.26 -8.88 30.78
C PRO A 361 -21.57 -8.12 31.01
N ILE A 362 -22.37 -8.01 29.94
CA ILE A 362 -23.71 -7.43 29.99
C ILE A 362 -24.60 -8.27 30.90
N ASP A 363 -25.34 -7.63 31.81
CA ASP A 363 -26.41 -8.25 32.58
C ASP A 363 -27.59 -8.55 31.63
N LEU A 364 -27.71 -9.83 31.26
CA LEU A 364 -28.71 -10.29 30.30
C LEU A 364 -30.14 -10.20 30.85
N GLU A 365 -30.34 -10.38 32.14
CA GLU A 365 -31.67 -10.27 32.79
C GLU A 365 -32.14 -8.81 32.79
N ALA A 366 -31.27 -7.90 33.19
CA ALA A 366 -31.56 -6.47 33.18
C ALA A 366 -31.84 -5.97 31.74
N LEU A 367 -31.05 -6.45 30.73
CA LEU A 367 -31.26 -6.12 29.35
C LEU A 367 -32.61 -6.67 28.83
N GLU A 368 -32.97 -7.91 29.13
CA GLU A 368 -34.26 -8.48 28.76
C GLU A 368 -35.42 -7.71 29.37
N ASN A 369 -35.31 -7.31 30.63
CA ASN A 369 -36.31 -6.48 31.30
C ASN A 369 -36.49 -5.11 30.63
N GLN A 370 -35.39 -4.50 30.17
CA GLN A 370 -35.45 -3.27 29.37
C GLN A 370 -36.19 -3.51 28.03
N MET A 371 -35.87 -4.60 27.34
CA MET A 371 -36.53 -4.97 26.06
C MET A 371 -38.05 -5.16 26.24
N LYS A 372 -38.50 -5.72 27.38
CA LYS A 372 -39.90 -5.92 27.70
C LYS A 372 -40.64 -4.63 28.08
N SER A 373 -39.92 -3.62 28.60
CA SER A 373 -40.52 -2.44 29.20
C SER A 373 -41.18 -1.47 28.23
N LYS A 374 -40.75 -1.50 26.95
CA LYS A 374 -41.23 -0.62 25.89
C LYS A 374 -41.24 -1.35 24.54
N LYS A 375 -42.00 -0.77 23.59
CA LYS A 375 -42.02 -1.31 22.22
C LYS A 375 -40.85 -0.73 21.42
N TYR A 376 -39.75 -1.48 21.28
CA TYR A 376 -38.65 -1.18 20.38
C TYR A 376 -38.82 -1.85 19.04
N THR A 377 -38.40 -1.19 17.95
CA THR A 377 -38.40 -1.72 16.59
C THR A 377 -37.04 -2.23 16.17
N THR A 378 -35.99 -1.65 16.74
CA THR A 378 -34.61 -1.93 16.38
C THR A 378 -33.74 -2.03 17.62
N PHE A 379 -32.80 -2.95 17.61
CA PHE A 379 -31.81 -3.18 18.65
C PHE A 379 -30.40 -3.04 18.09
N ALA A 380 -29.55 -2.23 18.75
CA ALA A 380 -28.18 -2.00 18.34
C ALA A 380 -27.17 -2.40 19.41
N VAL A 381 -26.12 -3.11 19.01
CA VAL A 381 -25.05 -3.55 19.90
C VAL A 381 -23.72 -3.67 19.15
N VAL A 382 -22.62 -3.42 19.84
CA VAL A 382 -21.26 -3.70 19.36
C VAL A 382 -20.91 -5.15 19.70
N TYR A 383 -20.38 -5.92 18.75
CA TYR A 383 -19.95 -7.29 19.01
C TYR A 383 -18.65 -7.33 19.84
N HIS A 384 -17.65 -6.61 19.38
CA HIS A 384 -16.35 -6.48 20.05
C HIS A 384 -16.07 -5.02 20.37
N GLU A 385 -16.15 -4.67 21.64
CA GLU A 385 -15.85 -3.32 22.13
C GLU A 385 -14.31 -3.09 22.13
N THR A 386 -13.81 -2.45 21.10
CA THR A 386 -12.37 -2.21 20.91
C THR A 386 -11.72 -1.28 21.92
N THR A 387 -12.54 -0.56 22.70
CA THR A 387 -12.03 0.29 23.79
C THR A 387 -11.36 -0.56 24.89
N THR A 388 -11.89 -1.75 25.16
CA THR A 388 -11.46 -2.61 26.26
C THR A 388 -11.02 -4.01 25.84
N GLY A 389 -11.49 -4.50 24.69
CA GLY A 389 -11.33 -5.88 24.24
C GLY A 389 -12.47 -6.81 24.70
N LEU A 390 -13.55 -6.26 25.26
CA LEU A 390 -14.72 -7.04 25.71
C LEU A 390 -15.49 -7.58 24.50
N LEU A 391 -15.78 -8.90 24.52
CA LEU A 391 -16.61 -9.56 23.53
C LEU A 391 -18.03 -9.74 24.10
N ASN A 392 -19.04 -9.19 23.42
CA ASN A 392 -20.43 -9.30 23.82
C ASN A 392 -21.07 -10.62 23.32
N PRO A 393 -21.90 -11.30 24.09
CA PRO A 393 -22.46 -12.61 23.76
C PRO A 393 -23.66 -12.49 22.79
N LEU A 394 -23.40 -12.17 21.49
CA LEU A 394 -24.44 -11.97 20.49
C LEU A 394 -25.32 -13.20 20.27
N GLU A 395 -24.80 -14.41 20.49
CA GLU A 395 -25.53 -15.68 20.43
C GLU A 395 -26.69 -15.77 21.46
N LYS A 396 -26.67 -14.91 22.48
CA LYS A 396 -27.76 -14.77 23.49
C LYS A 396 -28.59 -13.51 23.24
N ILE A 397 -27.92 -12.41 22.94
CA ILE A 397 -28.54 -11.08 22.90
C ILE A 397 -29.40 -10.89 21.65
N CYS A 398 -28.90 -11.28 20.44
CA CYS A 398 -29.68 -11.09 19.21
C CYS A 398 -30.93 -11.97 19.15
N PRO A 399 -30.90 -13.28 19.51
CA PRO A 399 -32.13 -14.06 19.62
C PRO A 399 -33.13 -13.50 20.64
N MET A 400 -32.63 -12.91 21.73
CA MET A 400 -33.49 -12.24 22.73
C MET A 400 -34.20 -11.02 22.07
N ALA A 401 -33.47 -10.17 21.35
CA ALA A 401 -34.08 -9.05 20.64
C ALA A 401 -35.11 -9.50 19.60
N LYS A 402 -34.82 -10.57 18.85
CA LYS A 402 -35.74 -11.17 17.89
C LYS A 402 -37.04 -11.70 18.52
N LYS A 403 -36.98 -12.26 19.73
CA LYS A 403 -38.14 -12.70 20.51
C LYS A 403 -39.15 -11.56 20.75
N TYR A 404 -38.68 -10.32 20.82
CA TYR A 404 -39.50 -9.11 20.97
C TYR A 404 -39.76 -8.39 19.66
N GLY A 405 -39.48 -9.00 18.50
CA GLY A 405 -39.82 -8.49 17.18
C GLY A 405 -38.90 -7.37 16.67
N MET A 406 -37.70 -7.19 17.27
CA MET A 406 -36.78 -6.15 16.89
C MET A 406 -35.90 -6.55 15.69
N THR A 407 -35.61 -5.62 14.80
CA THR A 407 -34.52 -5.72 13.82
C THR A 407 -33.19 -5.58 14.55
N THR A 408 -32.24 -6.49 14.30
CA THR A 408 -30.94 -6.50 14.95
C THR A 408 -29.87 -5.86 14.08
N VAL A 409 -29.22 -4.81 14.59
CA VAL A 409 -28.13 -4.09 13.92
C VAL A 409 -26.88 -4.16 14.78
N CYS A 410 -25.80 -4.71 14.25
CA CYS A 410 -24.60 -5.01 15.00
C CYS A 410 -23.37 -4.33 14.41
N ASP A 411 -22.63 -3.57 15.22
CA ASP A 411 -21.26 -3.19 14.87
C ASP A 411 -20.38 -4.43 15.00
N ILE A 412 -19.98 -5.00 13.88
CA ILE A 412 -19.03 -6.12 13.77
C ILE A 412 -17.68 -5.66 13.19
N VAL A 413 -17.42 -4.33 13.14
CA VAL A 413 -16.22 -3.71 12.57
C VAL A 413 -14.94 -4.37 13.08
N SER A 414 -14.86 -4.64 14.35
CA SER A 414 -13.70 -5.23 15.01
C SER A 414 -13.84 -6.73 15.31
N ALA A 415 -14.71 -7.44 14.59
CA ALA A 415 -14.86 -8.89 14.66
C ALA A 415 -14.90 -9.53 13.27
N TYR A 416 -15.42 -8.81 12.26
CA TYR A 416 -15.58 -9.26 10.88
C TYR A 416 -14.26 -9.76 10.29
N ALA A 417 -14.30 -10.98 9.72
CA ALA A 417 -13.15 -11.70 9.16
C ALA A 417 -11.99 -11.96 10.15
N GLY A 418 -12.16 -11.65 11.44
CA GLY A 418 -11.20 -11.94 12.50
C GLY A 418 -11.52 -13.22 13.26
N MET A 419 -12.80 -13.56 13.35
CA MET A 419 -13.33 -14.77 13.97
C MET A 419 -14.52 -15.30 13.15
N PRO A 420 -14.86 -16.60 13.28
CA PRO A 420 -16.04 -17.15 12.63
C PRO A 420 -17.32 -16.43 13.09
N ILE A 421 -18.05 -15.88 12.14
CA ILE A 421 -19.36 -15.23 12.35
C ILE A 421 -20.36 -15.88 11.38
N ASP A 422 -21.51 -16.31 11.90
CA ASP A 422 -22.66 -16.75 11.11
C ASP A 422 -23.85 -15.87 11.47
N MET A 423 -24.14 -14.89 10.61
CA MET A 423 -25.20 -13.90 10.87
C MET A 423 -26.59 -14.54 10.93
N GLU A 424 -26.83 -15.63 10.20
CA GLU A 424 -28.11 -16.34 10.26
C GLU A 424 -28.30 -17.01 11.61
N LYS A 425 -27.28 -17.74 12.07
CA LYS A 425 -27.28 -18.43 13.35
C LYS A 425 -27.36 -17.46 14.53
N LEU A 426 -26.61 -16.35 14.46
CA LEU A 426 -26.61 -15.30 15.46
C LEU A 426 -27.88 -14.40 15.39
N GLN A 427 -28.70 -14.55 14.35
CA GLN A 427 -29.88 -13.72 14.08
C GLN A 427 -29.56 -12.22 13.94
N ILE A 428 -28.49 -11.91 13.23
CA ILE A 428 -28.08 -10.54 12.90
C ILE A 428 -28.68 -10.17 11.54
N ASP A 429 -29.48 -9.09 11.49
CA ASP A 429 -30.06 -8.61 10.23
C ASP A 429 -29.12 -7.68 9.47
N PHE A 430 -28.36 -6.82 10.17
CA PHE A 430 -27.41 -5.88 9.60
C PHE A 430 -26.11 -5.89 10.41
N GLY A 431 -24.98 -6.02 9.70
CA GLY A 431 -23.66 -6.01 10.32
C GLY A 431 -22.74 -4.99 9.68
N ALA A 432 -22.36 -3.93 10.39
CA ALA A 432 -21.42 -2.92 9.90
C ALA A 432 -19.96 -3.40 10.03
N ALA A 433 -19.16 -3.19 8.98
CA ALA A 433 -17.74 -3.58 8.95
C ALA A 433 -16.90 -2.61 8.10
N THR A 434 -15.59 -2.85 8.01
CA THR A 434 -14.65 -2.00 7.27
C THR A 434 -13.46 -2.79 6.72
N SER A 435 -12.85 -2.27 5.67
CA SER A 435 -11.71 -2.90 4.97
C SER A 435 -10.41 -2.94 5.78
N ASN A 436 -10.20 -2.03 6.73
CA ASN A 436 -8.90 -1.80 7.38
C ASN A 436 -8.72 -2.45 8.76
N LYS A 437 -9.56 -3.46 9.07
CA LYS A 437 -9.45 -4.24 10.30
C LYS A 437 -8.96 -5.67 10.02
N HIS A 438 -9.59 -6.69 10.56
CA HIS A 438 -9.12 -8.08 10.48
C HIS A 438 -9.02 -8.64 9.05
N ILE A 439 -9.83 -8.15 8.11
CA ILE A 439 -9.69 -8.54 6.70
C ILE A 439 -8.35 -8.12 6.09
N GLY A 440 -7.66 -7.15 6.68
CA GLY A 440 -6.30 -6.76 6.28
C GLY A 440 -6.22 -5.92 5.02
N GLY A 441 -7.30 -5.22 4.63
CA GLY A 441 -7.29 -4.25 3.53
C GLY A 441 -6.87 -2.85 3.97
N MET A 442 -6.81 -1.92 3.00
CA MET A 442 -6.54 -0.50 3.25
C MET A 442 -7.78 0.22 3.78
N ALA A 443 -7.57 1.31 4.51
CA ALA A 443 -8.64 2.19 4.98
C ALA A 443 -9.33 2.91 3.80
N GLY A 444 -10.65 3.16 3.94
CA GLY A 444 -11.42 3.94 2.97
C GLY A 444 -12.67 3.26 2.44
N ILE A 445 -12.93 1.98 2.78
CA ILE A 445 -14.16 1.28 2.44
C ILE A 445 -14.84 0.81 3.72
N GLY A 446 -16.02 1.37 3.99
CA GLY A 446 -16.96 0.87 4.99
C GLY A 446 -18.11 0.14 4.28
N PHE A 447 -18.65 -0.88 4.92
CA PHE A 447 -19.74 -1.65 4.33
C PHE A 447 -20.66 -2.23 5.39
N VAL A 448 -21.89 -2.54 4.97
CA VAL A 448 -22.87 -3.22 5.82
C VAL A 448 -23.31 -4.50 5.12
N VAL A 449 -23.19 -5.62 5.82
CA VAL A 449 -23.80 -6.89 5.39
C VAL A 449 -25.26 -6.88 5.82
N CYS A 450 -26.15 -6.96 4.85
CA CYS A 450 -27.58 -6.72 5.03
C CYS A 450 -28.40 -7.97 4.70
N LYS A 451 -29.31 -8.36 5.56
CA LYS A 451 -30.35 -9.33 5.23
C LYS A 451 -31.29 -8.71 4.18
N LYS A 452 -31.36 -9.32 2.98
CA LYS A 452 -32.09 -8.76 1.84
C LYS A 452 -33.55 -8.47 2.17
N GLU A 453 -34.22 -9.38 2.87
CA GLU A 453 -35.61 -9.22 3.30
C GLU A 453 -35.84 -7.95 4.15
N GLU A 454 -34.94 -7.69 5.10
CA GLU A 454 -35.01 -6.52 5.97
C GLU A 454 -34.64 -5.22 5.23
N LEU A 455 -33.65 -5.30 4.34
CA LEU A 455 -33.23 -4.17 3.51
C LEU A 455 -34.34 -3.71 2.56
N LEU A 456 -35.09 -4.63 1.96
CA LEU A 456 -36.19 -4.32 1.06
C LEU A 456 -37.36 -3.60 1.75
N LYS A 457 -37.54 -3.72 3.07
CA LYS A 457 -38.53 -2.96 3.83
C LYS A 457 -38.28 -1.46 3.81
N GLN A 458 -37.04 -1.05 3.56
CA GLN A 458 -36.65 0.37 3.55
C GLN A 458 -37.06 1.11 2.28
N LYS A 459 -37.60 0.41 1.26
CA LYS A 459 -37.91 0.93 -0.07
C LYS A 459 -38.71 2.24 -0.05
N ASP A 460 -39.72 2.30 0.81
CA ASP A 460 -40.67 3.41 0.86
C ASP A 460 -40.45 4.29 2.12
N TRP A 461 -39.33 4.11 2.83
CA TRP A 461 -39.01 4.93 4.01
C TRP A 461 -38.46 6.30 3.60
N PRO A 462 -38.82 7.38 4.31
CA PRO A 462 -38.21 8.68 4.07
C PRO A 462 -36.71 8.64 4.35
N MET A 463 -35.97 9.22 3.45
CA MET A 463 -34.51 9.25 3.50
C MET A 463 -34.01 10.16 4.62
N ARG A 464 -33.26 9.62 5.61
CA ARG A 464 -32.62 10.41 6.66
C ARG A 464 -31.26 10.97 6.27
N ASN A 465 -30.57 10.32 5.32
CA ASN A 465 -29.30 10.78 4.79
C ASN A 465 -29.24 10.55 3.27
N TYR A 466 -28.41 11.31 2.59
CA TYR A 466 -28.28 11.23 1.12
C TYR A 466 -27.16 10.28 0.69
N TYR A 467 -25.97 10.41 1.27
CA TYR A 467 -24.79 9.64 0.83
C TYR A 467 -24.81 8.20 1.34
N LEU A 468 -25.14 7.99 2.60
CA LEU A 468 -25.03 6.71 3.31
C LEU A 468 -26.33 5.90 3.33
N ASN A 469 -27.32 6.20 2.47
CA ASN A 469 -28.58 5.47 2.40
C ASN A 469 -28.37 4.04 1.89
N LEU A 470 -28.63 3.04 2.73
CA LEU A 470 -28.38 1.63 2.41
C LEU A 470 -29.24 1.15 1.25
N PHE A 471 -30.55 1.44 1.26
CA PHE A 471 -31.47 0.93 0.23
C PHE A 471 -31.17 1.52 -1.14
N ASP A 472 -30.94 2.83 -1.23
CA ASP A 472 -30.63 3.48 -2.50
C ASP A 472 -29.29 3.04 -3.07
N GLN A 473 -28.27 2.86 -2.20
CA GLN A 473 -26.97 2.32 -2.62
C GLN A 473 -27.10 0.88 -3.13
N TYR A 474 -27.85 0.04 -2.42
CA TYR A 474 -28.15 -1.34 -2.83
C TYR A 474 -28.88 -1.37 -4.17
N LYS A 475 -30.01 -0.64 -4.30
CA LYS A 475 -30.80 -0.59 -5.53
C LYS A 475 -29.97 -0.17 -6.73
N TYR A 476 -29.20 0.90 -6.59
CA TYR A 476 -28.34 1.39 -7.67
C TYR A 476 -27.28 0.36 -8.06
N PHE A 477 -26.72 -0.34 -7.08
CA PHE A 477 -25.70 -1.37 -7.32
C PHE A 477 -26.29 -2.60 -8.04
N GLU A 478 -27.48 -3.08 -7.67
CA GLU A 478 -28.16 -4.19 -8.34
C GLU A 478 -28.47 -3.86 -9.82
N GLU A 479 -28.85 -2.61 -10.10
CA GLU A 479 -29.21 -2.16 -11.45
C GLU A 479 -27.96 -1.92 -12.34
N THR A 480 -26.85 -1.47 -11.76
CA THR A 480 -25.71 -0.93 -12.53
C THR A 480 -24.37 -1.57 -12.23
N LYS A 481 -24.26 -2.36 -11.19
CA LYS A 481 -22.99 -2.85 -10.60
C LYS A 481 -22.04 -1.72 -10.19
N GLN A 482 -22.56 -0.52 -9.91
CA GLN A 482 -21.79 0.66 -9.56
C GLN A 482 -22.24 1.23 -8.22
N THR A 483 -21.34 1.90 -7.53
CA THR A 483 -21.71 2.75 -6.40
C THR A 483 -22.36 4.04 -6.91
N ARG A 484 -23.30 4.61 -6.15
CA ARG A 484 -23.99 5.87 -6.51
C ARG A 484 -23.02 7.02 -6.75
N PHE A 485 -21.95 7.06 -5.97
CA PHE A 485 -20.91 8.09 -6.00
C PHE A 485 -19.55 7.46 -6.26
N THR A 486 -18.53 8.30 -6.59
CA THR A 486 -17.19 7.83 -6.94
C THR A 486 -16.54 7.06 -5.78
N PRO A 487 -16.18 5.78 -5.99
CA PRO A 487 -15.53 4.97 -4.96
C PRO A 487 -14.01 5.17 -4.97
N PRO A 488 -13.30 4.79 -3.89
CA PRO A 488 -11.84 4.77 -3.85
C PRO A 488 -11.31 3.56 -4.63
N VAL A 489 -11.14 3.72 -5.95
CA VAL A 489 -10.82 2.63 -6.91
C VAL A 489 -9.62 1.78 -6.46
N GLN A 490 -8.49 2.42 -6.16
CA GLN A 490 -7.25 1.74 -5.76
C GLN A 490 -7.44 0.94 -4.46
N THR A 491 -8.23 1.47 -3.53
CA THR A 491 -8.55 0.78 -2.27
C THR A 491 -9.41 -0.47 -2.50
N PHE A 492 -10.27 -0.49 -3.53
CA PHE A 492 -11.02 -1.69 -3.92
C PHE A 492 -10.10 -2.81 -4.43
N TYR A 493 -9.05 -2.49 -5.19
CA TYR A 493 -8.05 -3.49 -5.60
C TYR A 493 -7.26 -4.04 -4.40
N ALA A 494 -6.88 -3.17 -3.45
CA ALA A 494 -6.27 -3.61 -2.20
C ALA A 494 -7.22 -4.51 -1.39
N LEU A 495 -8.50 -4.16 -1.29
CA LEU A 495 -9.52 -4.99 -0.63
C LEU A 495 -9.70 -6.33 -1.34
N ARG A 496 -9.71 -6.35 -2.67
CA ARG A 496 -9.76 -7.60 -3.46
C ARG A 496 -8.59 -8.52 -3.12
N GLN A 497 -7.37 -7.98 -3.03
CA GLN A 497 -6.19 -8.75 -2.64
C GLN A 497 -6.32 -9.28 -1.20
N ALA A 498 -6.76 -8.46 -0.26
CA ALA A 498 -6.99 -8.87 1.12
C ALA A 498 -8.05 -10.00 1.24
N ILE A 499 -9.08 -9.96 0.42
CA ILE A 499 -10.10 -11.03 0.31
C ILE A 499 -9.46 -12.34 -0.17
N ILE A 500 -8.61 -12.28 -1.19
CA ILE A 500 -7.90 -13.45 -1.71
C ILE A 500 -7.05 -14.08 -0.60
N GLU A 501 -6.29 -13.29 0.11
CA GLU A 501 -5.46 -13.74 1.24
C GLU A 501 -6.30 -14.30 2.39
N THR A 502 -7.45 -13.69 2.69
CA THR A 502 -8.39 -14.19 3.70
C THR A 502 -8.95 -15.56 3.34
N LYS A 503 -9.29 -15.78 2.05
CA LYS A 503 -9.75 -17.08 1.56
C LYS A 503 -8.65 -18.14 1.60
N GLN A 504 -7.41 -17.78 1.31
CA GLN A 504 -6.27 -18.70 1.36
C GLN A 504 -5.91 -19.12 2.79
N GLU A 505 -5.92 -18.17 3.73
CA GLU A 505 -5.68 -18.44 5.15
C GLU A 505 -6.85 -19.16 5.81
N THR A 506 -8.07 -18.87 5.45
CA THR A 506 -9.37 -19.12 6.09
C THR A 506 -9.58 -18.35 7.38
N ILE A 507 -10.86 -18.05 7.72
CA ILE A 507 -11.18 -17.28 8.94
C ILE A 507 -10.82 -18.07 10.20
N GLU A 508 -11.02 -19.40 10.20
CA GLU A 508 -10.70 -20.28 11.31
C GLU A 508 -9.21 -20.25 11.65
N LYS A 509 -8.34 -20.47 10.66
CA LYS A 509 -6.88 -20.41 10.84
C LYS A 509 -6.40 -19.01 11.22
N ARG A 510 -7.03 -17.97 10.68
CA ARG A 510 -6.76 -16.59 11.06
C ARG A 510 -7.09 -16.34 12.53
N PHE A 511 -8.23 -16.81 12.99
CA PHE A 511 -8.62 -16.72 14.41
C PHE A 511 -7.69 -17.54 15.32
N GLU A 512 -7.25 -18.72 14.89
CA GLU A 512 -6.24 -19.51 15.59
C GLU A 512 -4.93 -18.73 15.74
N ARG A 513 -4.43 -18.09 14.67
CA ARG A 513 -3.22 -17.26 14.68
C ARG A 513 -3.37 -16.06 15.61
N PHE A 514 -4.50 -15.36 15.57
CA PHE A 514 -4.76 -14.25 16.49
C PHE A 514 -4.82 -14.73 17.94
N THR A 515 -5.45 -15.85 18.18
CA THR A 515 -5.51 -16.47 19.52
C THR A 515 -4.13 -16.89 20.02
N GLU A 516 -3.26 -17.41 19.17
CA GLU A 516 -1.86 -17.70 19.51
C GLU A 516 -1.10 -16.41 19.89
N CYS A 517 -1.19 -15.38 19.06
CA CYS A 517 -0.59 -14.07 19.34
C CYS A 517 -1.09 -13.48 20.66
N TRP A 518 -2.40 -13.56 20.92
CA TRP A 518 -3.00 -13.13 22.18
C TRP A 518 -2.48 -13.93 23.38
N LYS A 519 -2.38 -15.26 23.29
CA LYS A 519 -1.81 -16.11 24.35
C LYS A 519 -0.37 -15.75 24.68
N ILE A 520 0.45 -15.46 23.67
CA ILE A 520 1.83 -15.00 23.85
C ILE A 520 1.84 -13.70 24.64
N LEU A 521 0.99 -12.73 24.28
CA LEU A 521 0.87 -11.47 25.00
C LEU A 521 0.43 -11.69 26.47
N VAL A 522 -0.67 -12.42 26.69
CA VAL A 522 -1.22 -12.66 28.02
C VAL A 522 -0.22 -13.35 28.95
N ASN A 523 0.51 -14.35 28.45
CA ASN A 523 1.54 -15.03 29.24
C ASN A 523 2.68 -14.06 29.62
N ALA A 524 3.12 -13.24 28.68
CA ALA A 524 4.15 -12.23 28.96
C ALA A 524 3.67 -11.17 29.97
N LEU A 525 2.40 -10.73 29.91
CA LEU A 525 1.84 -9.81 30.89
C LEU A 525 1.81 -10.42 32.30
N LYS A 526 1.46 -11.71 32.43
CA LYS A 526 1.51 -12.44 33.70
C LYS A 526 2.93 -12.53 34.26
N GLU A 527 3.93 -12.82 33.42
CA GLU A 527 5.34 -12.86 33.81
C GLU A 527 5.87 -11.48 34.26
N ILE A 528 5.43 -10.40 33.62
CA ILE A 528 5.81 -9.02 33.97
C ILE A 528 5.06 -8.54 35.21
N GLY A 529 3.92 -9.14 35.58
CA GLY A 529 3.04 -8.72 36.65
C GLY A 529 2.04 -7.62 36.26
N LEU A 530 1.82 -7.39 34.98
CA LEU A 530 0.82 -6.44 34.47
C LEU A 530 -0.58 -7.07 34.46
N LYS A 531 -1.59 -6.26 34.82
CA LYS A 531 -2.98 -6.70 34.92
C LYS A 531 -3.77 -6.26 33.69
N MET A 532 -4.60 -7.15 33.18
CA MET A 532 -5.57 -6.86 32.13
C MET A 532 -6.85 -6.29 32.73
N LEU A 533 -7.50 -5.36 32.03
CA LEU A 533 -8.75 -4.75 32.48
C LEU A 533 -9.93 -5.74 32.41
N VAL A 534 -10.03 -6.45 31.27
CA VAL A 534 -11.07 -7.46 31.03
C VAL A 534 -10.54 -8.84 31.39
N LYS A 535 -11.33 -9.67 32.08
CA LYS A 535 -10.97 -11.06 32.35
C LYS A 535 -10.79 -11.88 31.08
N GLU A 536 -9.86 -12.85 31.12
CA GLU A 536 -9.49 -13.65 29.94
C GLU A 536 -10.69 -14.30 29.23
N GLU A 537 -11.63 -14.86 30.00
CA GLU A 537 -12.83 -15.53 29.50
C GLU A 537 -13.81 -14.60 28.73
N ASN A 538 -13.68 -13.29 28.91
CA ASN A 538 -14.55 -12.29 28.29
C ASN A 538 -13.84 -11.50 27.17
N GLN A 539 -12.58 -11.83 26.87
CA GLN A 539 -11.80 -11.13 25.84
C GLN A 539 -12.03 -11.68 24.44
N SER A 540 -11.89 -10.81 23.45
CA SER A 540 -12.03 -11.12 22.03
C SER A 540 -10.83 -11.84 21.40
N HIS A 541 -9.68 -11.88 22.08
CA HIS A 541 -8.38 -12.30 21.57
C HIS A 541 -7.75 -11.38 20.48
N PHE A 542 -8.28 -10.19 20.29
CA PHE A 542 -7.81 -9.22 19.29
C PHE A 542 -7.16 -8.00 19.88
N ILE A 543 -7.68 -7.53 21.01
CA ILE A 543 -7.24 -6.33 21.70
C ILE A 543 -7.24 -6.63 23.20
N THR A 544 -6.15 -6.25 23.87
CA THR A 544 -6.01 -6.34 25.31
C THR A 544 -5.80 -4.94 25.88
N ALA A 545 -6.72 -4.47 26.73
CA ALA A 545 -6.52 -3.28 27.55
C ALA A 545 -5.77 -3.67 28.82
N ILE A 546 -4.64 -3.02 29.06
CA ILE A 546 -3.69 -3.33 30.12
C ILE A 546 -3.67 -2.14 31.09
N LEU A 547 -3.84 -2.40 32.38
CA LEU A 547 -3.71 -1.36 33.40
C LEU A 547 -2.27 -0.85 33.46
N ILE A 548 -2.09 0.46 33.53
CA ILE A 548 -0.74 1.02 33.69
C ILE A 548 -0.13 0.57 35.02
N PRO A 549 1.19 0.32 35.07
CA PRO A 549 1.84 -0.03 36.35
C PRO A 549 1.84 1.15 37.32
N GLU A 550 1.66 0.85 38.61
CA GLU A 550 1.64 1.82 39.70
C GLU A 550 3.07 2.28 40.05
N THR A 551 3.73 2.96 39.13
CA THR A 551 5.07 3.53 39.35
C THR A 551 5.16 4.92 38.71
N PRO A 552 5.75 5.93 39.39
CA PRO A 552 5.95 7.25 38.82
C PRO A 552 6.96 7.27 37.66
N ALA A 553 7.72 6.18 37.47
CA ALA A 553 8.65 6.04 36.35
C ALA A 553 7.97 5.67 35.03
N TYR A 554 6.69 5.23 35.06
CA TYR A 554 5.97 4.89 33.85
C TYR A 554 5.57 6.14 33.06
N ASP A 555 5.88 6.12 31.78
CA ASP A 555 5.49 7.13 30.79
C ASP A 555 5.12 6.41 29.49
N PHE A 556 3.85 6.55 29.06
CA PHE A 556 3.38 5.92 27.84
C PHE A 556 4.15 6.36 26.61
N ASN A 557 4.48 7.66 26.48
CA ASN A 557 5.18 8.17 25.30
C ASN A 557 6.59 7.58 25.20
N LYS A 558 7.29 7.46 26.33
CA LYS A 558 8.61 6.80 26.36
C LYS A 558 8.54 5.33 25.98
N MET A 559 7.53 4.62 26.47
CA MET A 559 7.28 3.22 26.10
C MET A 559 6.95 3.09 24.61
N HIS A 560 6.09 3.96 24.10
CA HIS A 560 5.76 4.03 22.68
C HIS A 560 6.99 4.27 21.81
N ASP A 561 7.80 5.27 22.14
CA ASP A 561 8.99 5.61 21.36
C ASP A 561 10.05 4.50 21.42
N PHE A 562 10.19 3.83 22.57
CA PHE A 562 11.06 2.66 22.73
C PHE A 562 10.61 1.50 21.82
N ALA A 563 9.32 1.19 21.79
CA ALA A 563 8.75 0.16 20.92
C ALA A 563 8.86 0.54 19.44
N ARG A 564 8.56 1.81 19.11
CA ARG A 564 8.62 2.33 17.74
C ARG A 564 10.03 2.31 17.17
N GLY A 565 11.04 2.63 17.98
CA GLY A 565 12.44 2.50 17.57
C GLY A 565 12.85 1.08 17.18
N GLN A 566 12.04 0.07 17.54
CA GLN A 566 12.24 -1.34 17.19
C GLN A 566 11.19 -1.89 16.20
N GLY A 567 10.42 -1.00 15.55
CA GLY A 567 9.46 -1.32 14.48
C GLY A 567 8.07 -1.73 14.96
N PHE A 568 7.65 -1.33 16.17
CA PHE A 568 6.32 -1.61 16.71
C PHE A 568 5.60 -0.33 17.16
N THR A 569 4.42 -0.10 16.62
CA THR A 569 3.54 0.99 17.08
C THR A 569 2.49 0.47 18.03
N ILE A 570 2.42 1.04 19.25
CA ILE A 570 1.41 0.75 20.27
C ILE A 570 0.47 1.93 20.45
N TYR A 571 -0.65 1.72 21.14
CA TYR A 571 -1.70 2.74 21.25
C TYR A 571 -2.05 3.05 22.73
N PRO A 572 -2.23 4.35 23.08
CA PRO A 572 -2.69 4.70 24.42
C PRO A 572 -4.14 4.23 24.63
N GLY A 573 -4.52 4.03 25.87
CA GLY A 573 -5.88 3.76 26.27
C GLY A 573 -6.28 4.65 27.45
N LYS A 574 -7.46 5.27 27.39
CA LYS A 574 -8.05 5.97 28.51
C LYS A 574 -9.55 5.67 28.56
N LEU A 575 -10.02 5.21 29.71
CA LEU A 575 -11.41 4.85 29.95
C LEU A 575 -11.93 5.62 31.16
N GLY A 576 -12.47 6.81 30.92
CA GLY A 576 -12.89 7.67 32.02
C GLY A 576 -11.73 7.95 32.98
N ASN A 577 -11.82 7.40 34.18
CA ASN A 577 -10.80 7.53 35.25
C ASN A 577 -9.82 6.34 35.31
N ILE A 578 -9.92 5.35 34.42
CA ILE A 578 -9.03 4.18 34.36
C ILE A 578 -7.97 4.42 33.29
N ASP A 579 -6.73 4.51 33.74
CA ASP A 579 -5.59 4.65 32.84
C ASP A 579 -5.11 3.28 32.37
N THR A 580 -5.11 3.09 31.04
CA THR A 580 -4.69 1.86 30.38
C THR A 580 -3.81 2.18 29.19
N PHE A 581 -3.14 1.16 28.65
CA PHE A 581 -2.66 1.14 27.27
C PHE A 581 -3.21 -0.11 26.57
N ARG A 582 -3.23 -0.10 25.25
CA ARG A 582 -3.83 -1.18 24.47
C ARG A 582 -2.82 -1.81 23.53
N ILE A 583 -2.85 -3.12 23.46
CA ILE A 583 -2.11 -3.91 22.48
C ILE A 583 -3.13 -4.69 21.66
N ALA A 584 -3.08 -4.48 20.34
CA ALA A 584 -3.87 -5.22 19.37
C ALA A 584 -2.97 -6.19 18.58
N ASN A 585 -3.50 -7.35 18.23
CA ASN A 585 -2.79 -8.38 17.46
C ASN A 585 -3.55 -8.76 16.20
N MET A 586 -4.17 -7.76 15.55
CA MET A 586 -4.95 -7.92 14.32
C MET A 586 -4.15 -7.61 13.05
N GLY A 587 -4.60 -8.15 11.90
CA GLY A 587 -3.95 -7.96 10.61
C GLY A 587 -2.84 -8.98 10.33
N ASP A 588 -1.84 -8.60 9.56
CA ASP A 588 -0.71 -9.48 9.22
C ASP A 588 0.36 -9.46 10.32
N ILE A 589 -0.01 -9.94 11.51
CA ILE A 589 0.89 -10.10 12.66
C ILE A 589 1.14 -11.60 12.89
N LYS A 590 2.42 -11.96 13.03
CA LYS A 590 2.86 -13.34 13.24
C LYS A 590 3.20 -13.60 14.72
N PRO A 591 3.10 -14.85 15.21
CA PRO A 591 3.49 -15.21 16.57
C PRO A 591 4.92 -14.81 16.93
N GLU A 592 5.87 -14.88 15.97
CA GLU A 592 7.27 -14.47 16.16
C GLU A 592 7.40 -12.97 16.44
N GLU A 593 6.59 -12.15 15.76
CA GLU A 593 6.55 -10.71 15.98
C GLU A 593 5.98 -10.37 17.37
N MET A 594 4.97 -11.11 17.81
CA MET A 594 4.44 -10.96 19.18
C MET A 594 5.46 -11.38 20.24
N ARG A 595 6.22 -12.47 20.03
CA ARG A 595 7.32 -12.87 20.94
C ARG A 595 8.39 -11.77 21.00
N ARG A 596 8.77 -11.19 19.85
CA ARG A 596 9.73 -10.09 19.81
C ARG A 596 9.19 -8.87 20.54
N PHE A 597 7.94 -8.48 20.30
CA PHE A 597 7.31 -7.36 20.98
C PHE A 597 7.22 -7.56 22.50
N THR A 598 6.82 -8.74 22.97
CA THR A 598 6.72 -9.02 24.41
C THR A 598 8.10 -9.00 25.09
N GLY A 599 9.17 -9.37 24.39
CA GLY A 599 10.56 -9.16 24.84
C GLY A 599 10.90 -7.69 25.03
N ILE A 600 10.55 -6.84 24.06
CA ILE A 600 10.73 -5.38 24.10
C ILE A 600 9.92 -4.76 25.27
N LEU A 601 8.67 -5.18 25.44
CA LEU A 601 7.83 -4.72 26.55
C LEU A 601 8.44 -5.08 27.90
N LYS A 602 8.94 -6.32 28.06
CA LYS A 602 9.61 -6.79 29.27
C LYS A 602 10.88 -5.99 29.56
N GLU A 603 11.69 -5.71 28.54
CA GLU A 603 12.90 -4.89 28.66
C GLU A 603 12.57 -3.47 29.14
N TYR A 604 11.57 -2.82 28.53
CA TYR A 604 11.11 -1.49 28.98
C TYR A 604 10.62 -1.53 30.43
N MET A 605 9.74 -2.48 30.80
CA MET A 605 9.19 -2.60 32.13
C MET A 605 10.28 -2.84 33.19
N LYS A 606 11.29 -3.63 32.85
CA LYS A 606 12.46 -3.85 33.69
C LYS A 606 13.29 -2.57 33.88
N SER A 607 13.44 -1.76 32.83
CA SER A 607 14.19 -0.49 32.89
C SER A 607 13.56 0.55 33.84
N ILE A 608 12.26 0.44 34.11
CA ILE A 608 11.51 1.31 35.03
C ILE A 608 11.19 0.63 36.38
N GLY A 609 11.76 -0.55 36.65
CA GLY A 609 11.66 -1.26 37.93
C GLY A 609 10.32 -1.94 38.19
N VAL A 610 9.58 -2.34 37.14
CA VAL A 610 8.28 -3.05 37.27
C VAL A 610 8.45 -4.58 37.43
N CYS A 611 9.50 -5.16 36.83
CA CYS A 611 9.81 -6.60 36.91
C CYS A 611 11.31 -6.88 37.01
#